data_b87102726efc3fd233b6cf9e61470266
#
_entry.id   b87102726efc3fd233b6cf9e61470266
#
_cell.length_a   1.000
_cell.length_b   1.000
_cell.length_c   1.000
_cell.angle_alpha   90.00
_cell.angle_beta   90.00
_cell.angle_gamma   90.00
#
_symmetry.space_group_name_H-M   'P 1'
#
loop_
_entity.id
_entity.type
_entity.pdbx_description
1 polymer ?
#
loop_
_entity_poly.entity_id
_entity_poly.type
_entity_poly.pdbx_seq_one_letter_code
_entity_poly.pdbx_strand_id
1 'polypeptide(L)'
;MLNFEMIKISPRPTRRTRAKYGGAKPTIESRLLAAFERLLAGGQSFSSISIEQLASEAGMARGTFYLHFRDKGELVARLLNQLTDEMVQSFGTWVDHAELATRKDVQAAVTGMISSFNRHQAIIAAVRDTMISDPVVADLYSMMVNKIATLAQKSVATVKRRELSRRGANEDVASLLAWSIALYCTHCFDRPAHLDPDRAAKAFGYICNSAIFADEAER
;
A
#
# COMPACT_ATOMS: atom_id res chain seq x y z
N MET A 1 -61.94 -29.18 -40.99
CA MET A 1 -61.47 -28.14 -40.05
C MET A 1 -61.13 -28.84 -38.77
N LEU A 2 -59.88 -29.17 -38.57
CA LEU A 2 -59.35 -29.80 -37.34
C LEU A 2 -58.22 -28.94 -36.81
N ASN A 3 -58.51 -28.27 -35.68
CA ASN A 3 -57.55 -27.48 -34.92
C ASN A 3 -56.47 -28.36 -34.28
N PHE A 4 -55.21 -28.13 -34.63
CA PHE A 4 -54.05 -28.69 -33.95
C PHE A 4 -53.62 -27.68 -32.88
N GLU A 5 -53.94 -27.98 -31.63
CA GLU A 5 -53.36 -27.30 -30.50
C GLU A 5 -51.89 -27.72 -30.32
N MET A 6 -51.00 -26.74 -30.47
CA MET A 6 -49.56 -26.92 -30.19
C MET A 6 -49.33 -26.97 -28.66
N ILE A 7 -48.91 -28.10 -28.19
CA ILE A 7 -48.42 -28.34 -26.83
C ILE A 7 -47.14 -27.52 -26.65
N LYS A 8 -47.21 -26.46 -25.81
CA LYS A 8 -46.03 -25.70 -25.34
C LYS A 8 -45.22 -26.54 -24.36
N ILE A 9 -44.09 -27.08 -24.84
CA ILE A 9 -43.10 -27.69 -23.99
C ILE A 9 -42.29 -26.58 -23.33
N SER A 10 -42.52 -26.39 -22.03
CA SER A 10 -41.72 -25.46 -21.19
C SER A 10 -40.32 -26.02 -21.03
N PRO A 11 -39.23 -25.23 -21.31
CA PRO A 11 -37.88 -25.70 -21.09
C PRO A 11 -37.59 -25.81 -19.57
N ARG A 12 -37.10 -26.97 -19.16
CA ARG A 12 -36.62 -27.23 -17.81
C ARG A 12 -35.52 -26.21 -17.47
N PRO A 13 -35.48 -25.63 -16.25
CA PRO A 13 -34.42 -24.71 -15.86
C PRO A 13 -33.08 -25.46 -15.83
N THR A 14 -32.17 -25.06 -16.72
CA THR A 14 -30.79 -25.50 -16.68
C THR A 14 -30.16 -25.11 -15.37
N ARG A 15 -29.55 -26.12 -14.71
CA ARG A 15 -28.78 -26.04 -13.47
C ARG A 15 -27.79 -24.87 -13.58
N ARG A 16 -28.11 -23.76 -12.89
CA ARG A 16 -27.24 -22.60 -12.72
C ARG A 16 -25.89 -23.11 -12.21
N THR A 17 -24.88 -23.08 -13.06
CA THR A 17 -23.50 -23.26 -12.67
C THR A 17 -23.17 -22.22 -11.60
N ARG A 18 -23.13 -22.68 -10.36
CA ARG A 18 -22.69 -21.92 -9.19
C ARG A 18 -21.24 -21.56 -9.48
N ALA A 19 -21.01 -20.31 -9.89
CA ALA A 19 -19.67 -19.77 -10.04
C ALA A 19 -18.91 -20.08 -8.76
N LYS A 20 -17.86 -20.89 -8.86
CA LYS A 20 -16.89 -21.13 -7.81
C LYS A 20 -16.15 -19.83 -7.56
N TYR A 21 -16.65 -19.01 -6.67
CA TYR A 21 -15.84 -18.06 -5.93
C TYR A 21 -15.00 -18.92 -4.96
N GLY A 22 -13.95 -19.50 -5.48
CA GLY A 22 -12.86 -20.04 -4.70
C GLY A 22 -12.06 -18.87 -4.15
N GLY A 23 -12.51 -18.27 -3.04
CA GLY A 23 -11.67 -17.38 -2.26
C GLY A 23 -10.44 -18.20 -1.85
N ALA A 24 -9.25 -17.78 -2.26
CA ALA A 24 -8.00 -18.34 -1.77
C ALA A 24 -8.07 -18.34 -0.24
N LYS A 25 -7.72 -19.46 0.40
CA LYS A 25 -7.66 -19.50 1.87
C LYS A 25 -6.73 -18.39 2.32
N PRO A 26 -7.14 -17.58 3.31
CA PRO A 26 -6.30 -16.49 3.81
C PRO A 26 -4.94 -17.05 4.23
N THR A 27 -3.88 -16.38 3.81
CA THR A 27 -2.52 -16.76 4.18
C THR A 27 -2.31 -16.62 5.69
N ILE A 28 -1.28 -17.23 6.23
CA ILE A 28 -0.93 -17.09 7.65
C ILE A 28 -0.62 -15.61 7.95
N GLU A 29 0.08 -14.94 7.04
CA GLU A 29 0.38 -13.51 7.13
C GLU A 29 -0.91 -12.67 7.19
N SER A 30 -1.87 -12.89 6.28
CA SER A 30 -3.12 -12.13 6.26
C SER A 30 -3.98 -12.36 7.52
N ARG A 31 -3.94 -13.57 8.08
CA ARG A 31 -4.63 -13.88 9.34
C ARG A 31 -3.97 -13.17 10.53
N LEU A 32 -2.63 -13.15 10.57
CA LEU A 32 -1.87 -12.44 11.60
C LEU A 32 -2.04 -10.93 11.50
N LEU A 33 -2.05 -10.37 10.27
CA LEU A 33 -2.33 -8.96 10.06
C LEU A 33 -3.72 -8.57 10.59
N ALA A 34 -4.75 -9.31 10.21
CA ALA A 34 -6.11 -9.06 10.67
C ALA A 34 -6.25 -9.20 12.20
N ALA A 35 -5.56 -10.17 12.81
CA ALA A 35 -5.50 -10.32 14.26
C ALA A 35 -4.80 -9.13 14.92
N PHE A 36 -3.72 -8.68 14.32
CA PHE A 36 -2.96 -7.54 14.79
C PHE A 36 -3.78 -6.24 14.75
N GLU A 37 -4.48 -5.99 13.66
CA GLU A 37 -5.41 -4.85 13.52
C GLU A 37 -6.48 -4.83 14.60
N ARG A 38 -7.08 -6.00 14.92
CA ARG A 38 -8.09 -6.10 15.99
C ARG A 38 -7.51 -5.79 17.37
N LEU A 39 -6.29 -6.28 17.67
CA LEU A 39 -5.63 -6.02 18.95
C LEU A 39 -5.26 -4.54 19.10
N LEU A 40 -4.78 -3.90 18.03
CA LEU A 40 -4.51 -2.46 18.02
C LEU A 40 -5.79 -1.63 18.17
N ALA A 41 -6.87 -2.00 17.50
CA ALA A 41 -8.17 -1.37 17.65
C ALA A 41 -8.72 -1.47 19.10
N GLY A 42 -8.31 -2.53 19.83
CA GLY A 42 -8.54 -2.70 21.27
C GLY A 42 -7.64 -1.84 22.17
N GLY A 43 -6.81 -0.95 21.62
CA GLY A 43 -5.96 -0.02 22.36
C GLY A 43 -4.61 -0.60 22.80
N GLN A 44 -4.22 -1.78 22.32
CA GLN A 44 -2.90 -2.36 22.61
C GLN A 44 -1.84 -1.79 21.66
N SER A 45 -0.60 -1.60 22.17
CA SER A 45 0.55 -1.30 21.30
C SER A 45 1.17 -2.58 20.76
N PHE A 46 1.88 -2.50 19.61
CA PHE A 46 2.58 -3.66 19.07
C PHE A 46 3.57 -4.27 20.07
N SER A 47 4.29 -3.45 20.80
CA SER A 47 5.28 -3.92 21.79
C SER A 47 4.61 -4.72 22.92
N SER A 48 3.39 -4.36 23.32
CA SER A 48 2.65 -5.05 24.39
C SER A 48 2.00 -6.37 23.96
N ILE A 49 1.73 -6.56 22.66
CA ILE A 49 1.10 -7.77 22.14
C ILE A 49 2.09 -8.93 22.16
N SER A 50 1.77 -10.02 22.90
CA SER A 50 2.58 -11.24 22.89
C SER A 50 2.32 -12.09 21.65
N ILE A 51 3.29 -12.97 21.28
CA ILE A 51 3.09 -13.94 20.18
C ILE A 51 1.91 -14.87 20.49
N GLU A 52 1.69 -15.22 21.75
CA GLU A 52 0.59 -16.06 22.17
C GLU A 52 -0.77 -15.38 21.94
N GLN A 53 -0.89 -14.11 22.33
CA GLN A 53 -2.08 -13.31 22.05
C GLN A 53 -2.34 -13.17 20.54
N LEU A 54 -1.30 -12.84 19.77
CA LEU A 54 -1.40 -12.67 18.33
C LEU A 54 -1.81 -13.97 17.62
N ALA A 55 -1.20 -15.11 17.99
CA ALA A 55 -1.54 -16.41 17.42
C ALA A 55 -2.98 -16.83 17.80
N SER A 56 -3.36 -16.66 19.08
CA SER A 56 -4.71 -16.94 19.56
C SER A 56 -5.76 -16.11 18.81
N GLU A 57 -5.52 -14.79 18.68
CA GLU A 57 -6.40 -13.87 17.94
C GLU A 57 -6.48 -14.21 16.45
N ALA A 58 -5.39 -14.72 15.86
CA ALA A 58 -5.34 -15.21 14.48
C ALA A 58 -6.00 -16.59 14.32
N GLY A 59 -6.50 -17.21 15.40
CA GLY A 59 -7.11 -18.54 15.38
C GLY A 59 -6.12 -19.66 15.07
N MET A 60 -4.88 -19.56 15.60
CA MET A 60 -3.84 -20.59 15.43
C MET A 60 -3.11 -20.87 16.75
N ALA A 61 -2.48 -22.04 16.85
CA ALA A 61 -1.65 -22.35 18.00
C ALA A 61 -0.34 -21.54 17.97
N ARG A 62 0.20 -21.20 19.14
CA ARG A 62 1.52 -20.54 19.27
C ARG A 62 2.62 -21.30 18.49
N GLY A 63 2.61 -22.63 18.53
CA GLY A 63 3.55 -23.46 17.77
C GLY A 63 3.46 -23.24 16.27
N THR A 64 2.28 -22.98 15.71
CA THR A 64 2.09 -22.67 14.30
C THR A 64 2.77 -21.36 13.92
N PHE A 65 2.75 -20.35 14.79
CA PHE A 65 3.50 -19.11 14.57
C PHE A 65 4.99 -19.41 14.35
N TYR A 66 5.61 -20.18 15.25
CA TYR A 66 7.04 -20.50 15.20
C TYR A 66 7.46 -21.42 14.04
N LEU A 67 6.51 -22.09 13.38
CA LEU A 67 6.78 -22.81 12.12
C LEU A 67 7.02 -21.85 10.94
N HIS A 68 6.54 -20.60 11.05
CA HIS A 68 6.57 -19.61 9.96
C HIS A 68 7.46 -18.40 10.25
N PHE A 69 7.62 -18.04 11.53
CA PHE A 69 8.35 -16.84 11.96
C PHE A 69 9.18 -17.16 13.23
N ARG A 70 10.42 -16.71 13.25
CA ARG A 70 11.28 -16.84 14.46
C ARG A 70 10.77 -15.98 15.61
N ASP A 71 10.32 -14.77 15.28
CA ASP A 71 9.91 -13.74 16.21
C ASP A 71 8.93 -12.75 15.57
N LYS A 72 8.50 -11.74 16.32
CA LYS A 72 7.63 -10.68 15.82
C LYS A 72 8.33 -9.79 14.79
N GLY A 73 9.63 -9.58 14.89
CA GLY A 73 10.42 -8.78 13.95
C GLY A 73 10.38 -9.38 12.55
N GLU A 74 10.57 -10.71 12.42
CA GLU A 74 10.48 -11.40 11.14
C GLU A 74 9.08 -11.32 10.52
N LEU A 75 8.02 -11.39 11.33
CA LEU A 75 6.64 -11.17 10.85
C LEU A 75 6.51 -9.75 10.28
N VAL A 76 6.95 -8.73 11.02
CA VAL A 76 6.90 -7.33 10.57
C VAL A 76 7.69 -7.14 9.29
N ALA A 77 8.90 -7.70 9.21
CA ALA A 77 9.73 -7.65 8.02
C ALA A 77 9.02 -8.21 6.78
N ARG A 78 8.34 -9.35 6.93
CA ARG A 78 7.61 -9.99 5.84
C ARG A 78 6.39 -9.20 5.41
N LEU A 79 5.63 -8.65 6.36
CA LEU A 79 4.50 -7.77 6.08
C LEU A 79 4.95 -6.48 5.39
N LEU A 80 6.10 -5.92 5.80
CA LEU A 80 6.66 -4.72 5.19
C LEU A 80 7.10 -4.96 3.72
N ASN A 81 7.71 -6.11 3.44
CA ASN A 81 8.06 -6.48 2.06
C ASN A 81 6.81 -6.61 1.17
N GLN A 82 5.75 -7.26 1.66
CA GLN A 82 4.48 -7.35 0.95
C GLN A 82 3.88 -5.96 0.67
N LEU A 83 3.85 -5.09 1.68
CA LEU A 83 3.39 -3.72 1.53
C LEU A 83 4.21 -2.95 0.48
N THR A 84 5.53 -3.15 0.47
CA THR A 84 6.41 -2.50 -0.53
C THR A 84 6.02 -2.88 -1.95
N ASP A 85 5.76 -4.16 -2.19
CA ASP A 85 5.38 -4.63 -3.53
C ASP A 85 4.00 -4.10 -3.95
N GLU A 86 3.03 -4.05 -3.04
CA GLU A 86 1.71 -3.44 -3.29
C GLU A 86 1.83 -1.93 -3.60
N MET A 87 2.66 -1.20 -2.86
CA MET A 87 2.90 0.22 -3.11
C MET A 87 3.49 0.45 -4.50
N VAL A 88 4.53 -0.30 -4.87
CA VAL A 88 5.17 -0.18 -6.18
C VAL A 88 4.16 -0.42 -7.30
N GLN A 89 3.31 -1.43 -7.17
CA GLN A 89 2.24 -1.71 -8.15
C GLN A 89 1.21 -0.57 -8.26
N SER A 90 1.02 0.21 -7.20
CA SER A 90 0.04 1.31 -7.19
C SER A 90 0.50 2.58 -7.91
N PHE A 91 1.78 2.68 -8.30
CA PHE A 91 2.32 3.90 -8.94
C PHE A 91 1.95 4.06 -10.41
N GLY A 92 1.54 2.97 -11.07
CA GLY A 92 0.99 3.00 -12.43
C GLY A 92 1.84 3.79 -13.43
N THR A 93 1.17 4.57 -14.28
CA THR A 93 1.79 5.34 -15.38
C THR A 93 2.97 6.20 -14.94
N TRP A 94 2.95 6.74 -13.72
CA TRP A 94 4.07 7.55 -13.20
C TRP A 94 5.41 6.82 -13.22
N VAL A 95 5.39 5.50 -12.98
CA VAL A 95 6.60 4.67 -12.95
C VAL A 95 6.72 3.79 -14.19
N ASP A 96 5.62 3.16 -14.62
CA ASP A 96 5.64 2.17 -15.69
C ASP A 96 5.78 2.81 -17.08
N HIS A 97 5.25 4.03 -17.24
CA HIS A 97 5.22 4.79 -18.50
C HIS A 97 5.55 6.26 -18.27
N ALA A 98 6.68 6.54 -17.60
CA ALA A 98 7.09 7.90 -17.26
C ALA A 98 7.27 8.81 -18.48
N GLU A 99 7.48 8.24 -19.67
CA GLU A 99 7.51 8.96 -20.95
C GLU A 99 6.16 9.56 -21.35
N LEU A 100 5.05 9.07 -20.78
CA LEU A 100 3.70 9.60 -21.00
C LEU A 100 3.16 10.35 -19.79
N ALA A 101 3.86 10.27 -18.65
CA ALA A 101 3.38 10.76 -17.38
C ALA A 101 3.06 12.25 -17.36
N THR A 102 2.00 12.60 -16.70
CA THR A 102 1.45 13.94 -16.54
C THR A 102 1.34 14.31 -15.05
N ARG A 103 0.94 15.55 -14.75
CA ARG A 103 0.62 15.99 -13.38
C ARG A 103 -0.46 15.11 -12.71
N LYS A 104 -1.41 14.56 -13.49
CA LYS A 104 -2.44 13.67 -12.97
C LYS A 104 -1.88 12.32 -12.51
N ASP A 105 -0.87 11.82 -13.22
CA ASP A 105 -0.23 10.54 -12.88
C ASP A 105 0.61 10.66 -11.62
N VAL A 106 1.29 11.80 -11.39
CA VAL A 106 1.95 12.10 -10.11
C VAL A 106 0.93 12.16 -8.98
N GLN A 107 -0.20 12.87 -9.19
CA GLN A 107 -1.28 12.92 -8.18
C GLN A 107 -1.82 11.52 -7.86
N ALA A 108 -2.02 10.69 -8.88
CA ALA A 108 -2.51 9.31 -8.71
C ALA A 108 -1.49 8.46 -7.93
N ALA A 109 -0.19 8.54 -8.26
CA ALA A 109 0.88 7.83 -7.56
C ALA A 109 0.98 8.24 -6.09
N VAL A 110 0.93 9.54 -5.79
CA VAL A 110 0.90 10.06 -4.41
C VAL A 110 -0.34 9.57 -3.66
N THR A 111 -1.50 9.61 -4.30
CA THR A 111 -2.75 9.10 -3.70
C THR A 111 -2.67 7.62 -3.43
N GLY A 112 -2.13 6.83 -4.36
CA GLY A 112 -1.91 5.39 -4.21
C GLY A 112 -0.98 5.08 -3.04
N MET A 113 0.14 5.78 -2.92
CA MET A 113 1.09 5.63 -1.81
C MET A 113 0.42 5.92 -0.47
N ILE A 114 -0.22 7.06 -0.30
CA ILE A 114 -0.88 7.46 0.95
C ILE A 114 -2.02 6.49 1.29
N SER A 115 -2.80 6.06 0.30
CA SER A 115 -3.88 5.07 0.50
C SER A 115 -3.33 3.71 0.95
N SER A 116 -2.17 3.29 0.44
CA SER A 116 -1.51 2.05 0.88
C SER A 116 -1.04 2.15 2.33
N PHE A 117 -0.40 3.25 2.72
CA PHE A 117 -0.05 3.49 4.12
C PHE A 117 -1.27 3.48 5.04
N ASN A 118 -2.37 4.14 4.63
CA ASN A 118 -3.60 4.19 5.41
C ASN A 118 -4.27 2.80 5.53
N ARG A 119 -4.28 2.02 4.45
CA ARG A 119 -4.84 0.66 4.46
C ARG A 119 -4.07 -0.28 5.38
N HIS A 120 -2.77 -0.12 5.48
CA HIS A 120 -1.86 -1.00 6.23
C HIS A 120 -1.35 -0.36 7.52
N GLN A 121 -2.18 0.44 8.18
CA GLN A 121 -1.82 1.15 9.43
C GLN A 121 -1.24 0.22 10.49
N ALA A 122 -1.77 -1.01 10.61
CA ALA A 122 -1.27 -2.00 11.57
C ALA A 122 0.19 -2.40 11.29
N ILE A 123 0.55 -2.62 10.02
CA ILE A 123 1.95 -2.89 9.63
C ILE A 123 2.81 -1.68 9.94
N ILE A 124 2.37 -0.48 9.59
CA ILE A 124 3.12 0.75 9.76
C ILE A 124 3.35 1.04 11.26
N ALA A 125 2.34 0.85 12.11
CA ALA A 125 2.50 0.96 13.56
C ALA A 125 3.51 -0.06 14.09
N ALA A 126 3.44 -1.31 13.64
CA ALA A 126 4.40 -2.35 14.00
C ALA A 126 5.83 -2.01 13.57
N VAL A 127 6.00 -1.51 12.35
CA VAL A 127 7.30 -1.06 11.83
C VAL A 127 7.85 0.07 12.70
N ARG A 128 7.06 1.11 12.95
CA ARG A 128 7.46 2.26 13.76
C ARG A 128 7.91 1.83 15.18
N ASP A 129 7.13 0.99 15.83
CA ASP A 129 7.42 0.55 17.19
C ASP A 129 8.63 -0.39 17.26
N THR A 130 8.84 -1.18 16.19
CA THR A 130 9.89 -2.21 16.15
C THR A 130 11.24 -1.63 15.68
N MET A 131 11.27 -0.70 14.74
CA MET A 131 12.51 -0.16 14.17
C MET A 131 13.38 0.59 15.18
N ILE A 132 12.83 0.98 16.33
CA ILE A 132 13.60 1.61 17.42
C ILE A 132 14.56 0.59 18.07
N SER A 133 14.16 -0.68 18.15
CA SER A 133 14.89 -1.75 18.85
C SER A 133 15.42 -2.85 17.93
N ASP A 134 14.97 -2.90 16.68
CA ASP A 134 15.36 -3.90 15.70
C ASP A 134 15.96 -3.24 14.45
N PRO A 135 17.29 -3.24 14.31
CA PRO A 135 17.98 -2.65 13.16
C PRO A 135 17.56 -3.27 11.82
N VAL A 136 17.21 -4.56 11.80
CA VAL A 136 16.79 -5.24 10.56
C VAL A 136 15.49 -4.64 10.04
N VAL A 137 14.53 -4.36 10.93
CA VAL A 137 13.26 -3.71 10.56
C VAL A 137 13.50 -2.26 10.11
N ALA A 138 14.40 -1.53 10.79
CA ALA A 138 14.79 -0.18 10.40
C ALA A 138 15.42 -0.14 9.00
N ASP A 139 16.32 -1.08 8.70
CA ASP A 139 16.95 -1.22 7.38
C ASP A 139 15.91 -1.57 6.31
N LEU A 140 15.00 -2.49 6.57
CA LEU A 140 13.93 -2.86 5.64
C LEU A 140 13.00 -1.69 5.32
N TYR A 141 12.64 -0.89 6.35
CA TYR A 141 11.87 0.34 6.13
C TYR A 141 12.62 1.33 5.25
N SER A 142 13.90 1.54 5.55
CA SER A 142 14.77 2.41 4.74
C SER A 142 14.91 1.91 3.30
N MET A 143 15.06 0.59 3.10
CA MET A 143 15.10 -0.03 1.78
C MET A 143 13.79 0.16 1.01
N MET A 144 12.63 0.05 1.67
CA MET A 144 11.32 0.33 1.06
C MET A 144 11.28 1.77 0.55
N VAL A 145 11.58 2.74 1.40
CA VAL A 145 11.50 4.16 1.01
C VAL A 145 12.53 4.48 -0.08
N ASN A 146 13.74 3.92 -0.01
CA ASN A 146 14.76 4.09 -1.05
C ASN A 146 14.35 3.46 -2.39
N LYS A 147 13.66 2.32 -2.39
CA LYS A 147 13.09 1.72 -3.62
C LYS A 147 12.09 2.68 -4.27
N ILE A 148 11.20 3.26 -3.47
CA ILE A 148 10.21 4.26 -3.93
C ILE A 148 10.92 5.51 -4.47
N ALA A 149 11.89 6.04 -3.73
CA ALA A 149 12.68 7.21 -4.13
C ALA A 149 13.41 6.97 -5.47
N THR A 150 14.05 5.81 -5.65
CA THR A 150 14.73 5.43 -6.88
C THR A 150 13.79 5.40 -8.09
N LEU A 151 12.56 4.89 -7.89
CA LEU A 151 11.55 4.90 -8.95
C LEU A 151 11.12 6.34 -9.29
N ALA A 152 10.88 7.17 -8.28
CA ALA A 152 10.55 8.59 -8.48
C ALA A 152 11.68 9.35 -9.19
N GLN A 153 12.95 9.10 -8.83
CA GLN A 153 14.13 9.68 -9.50
C GLN A 153 14.14 9.38 -11.01
N LYS A 154 13.92 8.11 -11.38
CA LYS A 154 13.86 7.69 -12.79
C LYS A 154 12.74 8.39 -13.55
N SER A 155 11.57 8.52 -12.93
CA SER A 155 10.42 9.21 -13.51
C SER A 155 10.69 10.71 -13.68
N VAL A 156 11.25 11.38 -12.67
CA VAL A 156 11.65 12.79 -12.75
C VAL A 156 12.72 13.02 -13.83
N ALA A 157 13.72 12.14 -13.93
CA ALA A 157 14.72 12.22 -14.98
C ALA A 157 14.08 12.09 -16.38
N THR A 158 13.04 11.27 -16.52
CA THR A 158 12.30 11.12 -17.78
C THR A 158 11.49 12.38 -18.10
N VAL A 159 10.79 12.96 -17.13
CA VAL A 159 10.07 14.24 -17.30
C VAL A 159 11.06 15.36 -17.68
N LYS A 160 12.26 15.37 -17.10
CA LYS A 160 13.32 16.32 -17.44
C LYS A 160 13.78 16.20 -18.90
N ARG A 161 13.99 14.97 -19.40
CA ARG A 161 14.33 14.74 -20.82
C ARG A 161 13.25 15.20 -21.80
N ARG A 162 11.99 15.29 -21.33
CA ARG A 162 10.85 15.82 -22.11
C ARG A 162 10.73 17.35 -22.03
N GLU A 163 11.66 18.02 -21.34
CA GLU A 163 11.65 19.47 -21.13
C GLU A 163 10.38 20.01 -20.43
N LEU A 164 9.73 19.13 -19.63
CA LEU A 164 8.51 19.46 -18.90
C LEU A 164 8.77 19.78 -17.42
N SER A 165 10.01 19.59 -16.97
CA SER A 165 10.37 19.78 -15.55
C SER A 165 10.81 21.20 -15.24
N ARG A 166 10.61 21.61 -13.98
CA ARG A 166 11.31 22.80 -13.43
C ARG A 166 12.82 22.58 -13.43
N ARG A 167 13.57 23.69 -13.50
CA ARG A 167 15.05 23.65 -13.47
C ARG A 167 15.60 22.99 -12.22
N GLY A 168 14.93 23.17 -11.06
CA GLY A 168 15.30 22.57 -9.77
C GLY A 168 14.89 21.11 -9.60
N ALA A 169 14.05 20.54 -10.48
CA ALA A 169 13.63 19.15 -10.39
C ALA A 169 14.82 18.23 -10.71
N ASN A 170 15.26 17.48 -9.70
CA ASN A 170 16.39 16.55 -9.79
C ASN A 170 16.15 15.32 -8.90
N GLU A 171 17.14 14.44 -8.85
CA GLU A 171 17.09 13.19 -8.07
C GLU A 171 16.95 13.45 -6.57
N ASP A 172 17.60 14.50 -6.04
CA ASP A 172 17.51 14.84 -4.61
C ASP A 172 16.08 15.29 -4.23
N VAL A 173 15.47 16.13 -5.08
CA VAL A 173 14.09 16.57 -4.89
C VAL A 173 13.14 15.37 -4.90
N ALA A 174 13.30 14.44 -5.86
CA ALA A 174 12.50 13.22 -5.93
C ALA A 174 12.63 12.36 -4.66
N SER A 175 13.86 12.21 -4.16
CA SER A 175 14.16 11.47 -2.94
C SER A 175 13.53 12.12 -1.71
N LEU A 176 13.71 13.42 -1.55
CA LEU A 176 13.17 14.18 -0.41
C LEU A 176 11.65 14.13 -0.39
N LEU A 177 10.98 14.22 -1.55
CA LEU A 177 9.52 14.10 -1.63
C LEU A 177 9.05 12.71 -1.21
N ALA A 178 9.69 11.64 -1.71
CA ALA A 178 9.34 10.27 -1.33
C ALA A 178 9.52 10.03 0.18
N TRP A 179 10.66 10.45 0.75
CA TRP A 179 10.92 10.34 2.17
C TRP A 179 9.95 11.19 3.01
N SER A 180 9.62 12.41 2.58
CA SER A 180 8.67 13.28 3.28
C SER A 180 7.28 12.65 3.38
N ILE A 181 6.79 12.06 2.29
CA ILE A 181 5.49 11.36 2.29
C ILE A 181 5.56 10.14 3.21
N ALA A 182 6.60 9.31 3.10
CA ALA A 182 6.75 8.10 3.90
C ALA A 182 6.82 8.44 5.41
N LEU A 183 7.64 9.42 5.80
CA LEU A 183 7.77 9.87 7.19
C LEU A 183 6.45 10.45 7.72
N TYR A 184 5.77 11.27 6.93
CA TYR A 184 4.45 11.79 7.30
C TYR A 184 3.48 10.64 7.57
N CYS A 185 3.35 9.68 6.66
CA CYS A 185 2.45 8.55 6.83
C CYS A 185 2.82 7.67 8.03
N THR A 186 4.11 7.47 8.29
CA THR A 186 4.57 6.60 9.39
C THR A 186 4.39 7.24 10.76
N HIS A 187 4.55 8.55 10.87
CA HIS A 187 4.55 9.24 12.17
C HIS A 187 3.31 10.05 12.46
N CYS A 188 2.50 10.30 11.47
CA CYS A 188 1.42 11.26 11.57
C CYS A 188 0.01 10.67 11.57
N PHE A 189 -0.30 9.58 10.91
CA PHE A 189 -1.67 9.11 10.74
C PHE A 189 -2.42 8.71 12.03
N ASP A 190 -1.74 8.40 13.10
CA ASP A 190 -2.35 7.99 14.37
C ASP A 190 -2.53 9.11 15.40
N ARG A 191 -2.26 10.36 15.02
CA ARG A 191 -2.39 11.51 15.94
C ARG A 191 -3.63 12.34 15.63
N PRO A 192 -4.39 12.86 16.61
CA PRO A 192 -5.68 13.56 16.40
C PRO A 192 -5.62 14.83 15.54
N ALA A 193 -4.42 15.38 15.31
CA ALA A 193 -4.22 16.64 14.59
C ALA A 193 -3.90 16.49 13.09
N HIS A 194 -4.09 15.29 12.52
CA HIS A 194 -3.66 15.02 11.14
C HIS A 194 -4.68 15.42 10.10
N LEU A 195 -4.12 15.66 8.89
CA LEU A 195 -4.92 15.64 7.69
C LEU A 195 -5.44 14.22 7.49
N ASP A 196 -6.72 14.08 7.15
CA ASP A 196 -7.23 12.82 6.63
C ASP A 196 -6.45 12.43 5.35
N PRO A 197 -6.44 11.14 4.98
CA PRO A 197 -5.64 10.66 3.84
C PRO A 197 -5.90 11.40 2.53
N ASP A 198 -7.14 11.81 2.25
CA ASP A 198 -7.49 12.50 1.01
C ASP A 198 -6.93 13.92 0.99
N ARG A 199 -6.99 14.63 2.13
CA ARG A 199 -6.38 15.96 2.26
C ARG A 199 -4.87 15.90 2.18
N ALA A 200 -4.25 14.91 2.82
CA ALA A 200 -2.83 14.68 2.73
C ALA A 200 -2.41 14.37 1.29
N ALA A 201 -3.13 13.50 0.58
CA ALA A 201 -2.87 13.16 -0.81
C ALA A 201 -2.97 14.38 -1.74
N LYS A 202 -3.98 15.24 -1.55
CA LYS A 202 -4.11 16.49 -2.32
C LYS A 202 -2.95 17.45 -2.04
N ALA A 203 -2.56 17.62 -0.79
CA ALA A 203 -1.48 18.52 -0.40
C ALA A 203 -0.12 18.04 -0.94
N PHE A 204 0.23 16.78 -0.72
CA PHE A 204 1.47 16.21 -1.26
C PHE A 204 1.47 16.16 -2.79
N GLY A 205 0.34 15.85 -3.43
CA GLY A 205 0.22 15.89 -4.88
C GLY A 205 0.46 17.30 -5.44
N TYR A 206 -0.05 18.33 -4.78
CA TYR A 206 0.25 19.72 -5.12
C TYR A 206 1.74 20.03 -4.98
N ILE A 207 2.36 19.67 -3.85
CA ILE A 207 3.79 19.90 -3.60
C ILE A 207 4.64 19.17 -4.64
N CYS A 208 4.39 17.88 -4.89
CA CYS A 208 5.11 17.08 -5.88
C CYS A 208 4.99 17.68 -7.29
N ASN A 209 3.77 18.03 -7.71
CA ASN A 209 3.53 18.63 -9.02
C ASN A 209 4.23 19.98 -9.16
N SER A 210 4.18 20.81 -8.10
CA SER A 210 4.85 22.12 -8.11
C SER A 210 6.37 22.03 -8.10
N ALA A 211 6.93 21.00 -7.49
CA ALA A 211 8.38 20.78 -7.49
C ALA A 211 8.91 20.16 -8.79
N ILE A 212 8.11 19.31 -9.44
CA ILE A 212 8.54 18.51 -10.59
C ILE A 212 8.27 19.21 -11.93
N PHE A 213 7.04 19.69 -12.16
CA PHE A 213 6.64 20.22 -13.47
C PHE A 213 6.74 21.73 -13.55
N ALA A 214 7.30 22.22 -14.65
CA ALA A 214 7.28 23.63 -15.01
C ALA A 214 5.84 24.11 -15.32
N ASP A 215 5.53 25.35 -14.97
CA ASP A 215 4.30 26.00 -15.39
C ASP A 215 4.40 26.43 -16.87
N GLU A 216 3.23 26.59 -17.56
CA GLU A 216 3.23 26.99 -18.96
C GLU A 216 3.96 28.30 -19.24
N ALA A 217 3.98 29.21 -18.25
CA ALA A 217 4.68 30.48 -18.33
C ALA A 217 6.21 30.38 -18.13
N GLU A 218 6.72 29.24 -17.69
CA GLU A 218 8.17 28.98 -17.49
C GLU A 218 8.80 28.20 -18.66
N ARG A 219 8.03 27.86 -19.67
CA ARG A 219 8.46 27.19 -20.91
C ARG A 219 8.71 28.21 -22.02
#